data_cf9fe5710d2d7228f3d8036e9ec83557
#
_entry.id   cf9fe5710d2d7228f3d8036e9ec83557
#
_cell.length_a   1.000
_cell.length_b   1.000
_cell.length_c   1.000
_cell.angle_alpha   90.00
_cell.angle_beta   90.00
_cell.angle_gamma   90.00
#
_symmetry.space_group_name_H-M   'P 1'
#
loop_
_entity.id
_entity.type
_entity.pdbx_description
1 polymer ?
#
loop_
_entity_poly.entity_id
_entity_poly.type
_entity_poly.pdbx_seq_one_letter_code
_entity_poly.pdbx_strand_id
1 'polypeptide(L)'
;SDAYMIEAKDFRKEISEYFNPGLKLYSHALISNNCWQASPGKTLDLIRYIGKQHGGTVLEQTRVVDLHKQGDTYYILVLNHKHEYRTYSTKLFINALGNNGAEFARKLGYETGLYPVKHQAFITKRMPLLGKDGNALDMLIDRRKYKSFSAVYGQQLTDTGQIIGCASPLTDPQEAGKNLKINTEEFLQIAAEVFIDWIPQLAGVGFQAVWSGYYVEPRYIIDPQRGLFLGMRGHGFMLSQYLGKLYVDALSGKKVPDYFRQLALDGQGLSESAFK
;
A
#
# COMPACT_ATOMS: atom_id res chain seq x y z
N SER A 1 -5.48 17.46 -15.13
CA SER A 1 -5.05 16.06 -15.15
C SER A 1 -5.09 15.59 -16.59
N ASP A 2 -4.03 14.94 -17.06
CA ASP A 2 -3.94 14.39 -18.42
C ASP A 2 -4.68 13.04 -18.52
N ALA A 3 -5.82 12.94 -17.86
CA ALA A 3 -6.66 11.76 -17.92
C ALA A 3 -7.74 11.94 -18.99
N TYR A 4 -7.94 10.87 -19.79
CA TYR A 4 -8.94 10.86 -20.85
C TYR A 4 -9.62 9.50 -20.95
N MET A 5 -10.81 9.48 -21.54
CA MET A 5 -11.60 8.25 -21.75
C MET A 5 -11.31 7.68 -23.13
N ILE A 6 -11.21 6.36 -23.21
CA ILE A 6 -11.18 5.61 -24.47
C ILE A 6 -12.34 4.62 -24.52
N GLU A 7 -12.82 4.33 -25.73
CA GLU A 7 -13.84 3.29 -25.95
C GLU A 7 -13.20 1.90 -26.08
N ALA A 8 -13.97 0.86 -25.80
CA ALA A 8 -13.50 -0.53 -25.87
C ALA A 8 -12.88 -0.92 -27.24
N LYS A 9 -13.37 -0.34 -28.33
CA LYS A 9 -12.83 -0.56 -29.69
C LYS A 9 -11.36 -0.11 -29.81
N ASP A 10 -10.93 0.84 -28.98
CA ASP A 10 -9.60 1.44 -29.03
C ASP A 10 -8.62 0.77 -28.04
N PHE A 11 -9.06 -0.14 -27.16
CA PHE A 11 -8.19 -0.77 -26.15
C PHE A 11 -6.96 -1.44 -26.78
N ARG A 12 -7.12 -2.13 -27.88
CA ARG A 12 -5.99 -2.79 -28.58
C ARG A 12 -4.97 -1.81 -29.11
N LYS A 13 -5.41 -0.65 -29.56
CA LYS A 13 -4.54 0.40 -30.10
C LYS A 13 -3.87 1.21 -28.99
N GLU A 14 -4.59 1.50 -27.91
CA GLU A 14 -4.16 2.46 -26.90
C GLU A 14 -3.48 1.81 -25.68
N ILE A 15 -3.83 0.53 -25.36
CA ILE A 15 -3.29 -0.16 -24.18
C ILE A 15 -2.34 -1.29 -24.59
N SER A 16 -2.81 -2.22 -25.42
CA SER A 16 -2.05 -3.42 -25.81
C SER A 16 -2.70 -4.13 -26.97
N GLU A 17 -1.93 -4.47 -27.99
CA GLU A 17 -2.40 -5.28 -29.14
C GLU A 17 -2.90 -6.68 -28.72
N TYR A 18 -2.45 -7.17 -27.56
CA TYR A 18 -2.86 -8.45 -26.97
C TYR A 18 -4.21 -8.39 -26.24
N PHE A 19 -4.78 -7.21 -26.09
CA PHE A 19 -6.07 -7.06 -25.41
C PHE A 19 -7.16 -7.86 -26.13
N ASN A 20 -8.01 -8.53 -25.36
CA ASN A 20 -9.06 -9.38 -25.89
C ASN A 20 -10.08 -8.56 -26.72
N PRO A 21 -10.20 -8.80 -28.03
CA PRO A 21 -11.12 -8.06 -28.88
C PRO A 21 -12.60 -8.40 -28.59
N GLY A 22 -12.85 -9.55 -27.96
CA GLY A 22 -14.18 -10.01 -27.57
C GLY A 22 -14.63 -9.55 -26.19
N LEU A 23 -13.83 -8.73 -25.51
CA LEU A 23 -14.15 -8.28 -24.16
C LEU A 23 -15.33 -7.32 -24.15
N LYS A 24 -16.54 -7.86 -24.01
CA LYS A 24 -17.81 -7.10 -23.98
C LYS A 24 -18.15 -6.51 -22.61
N LEU A 25 -17.30 -6.73 -21.61
CA LEU A 25 -17.56 -6.38 -20.22
C LEU A 25 -17.33 -4.91 -19.91
N TYR A 26 -16.62 -4.21 -20.78
CA TYR A 26 -16.31 -2.79 -20.64
C TYR A 26 -16.71 -2.04 -21.89
N SER A 27 -17.29 -0.88 -21.72
CA SER A 27 -17.54 0.07 -22.80
C SER A 27 -16.42 1.11 -22.92
N HIS A 28 -15.80 1.46 -21.81
CA HIS A 28 -14.80 2.51 -21.72
C HIS A 28 -13.71 2.19 -20.71
N ALA A 29 -12.54 2.81 -20.86
CA ALA A 29 -11.49 2.89 -19.85
C ALA A 29 -11.05 4.33 -19.67
N LEU A 30 -10.67 4.68 -18.43
CA LEU A 30 -10.01 5.95 -18.09
C LEU A 30 -8.51 5.73 -18.15
N ILE A 31 -7.81 6.44 -19.02
CA ILE A 31 -6.35 6.47 -19.13
C ILE A 31 -5.81 7.68 -18.34
N SER A 32 -4.77 7.48 -17.55
CA SER A 32 -4.01 8.55 -16.91
C SER A 32 -2.54 8.42 -17.26
N ASN A 33 -1.98 9.42 -17.94
CA ASN A 33 -0.61 9.37 -18.49
C ASN A 33 0.47 9.79 -17.47
N ASN A 34 0.15 10.55 -16.43
CA ASN A 34 1.12 11.06 -15.48
C ASN A 34 1.27 10.15 -14.25
N CYS A 35 1.48 8.86 -14.49
CA CYS A 35 1.69 7.88 -13.43
C CYS A 35 3.14 7.37 -13.45
N TRP A 36 3.68 7.09 -12.28
CA TRP A 36 5.04 6.63 -12.10
C TRP A 36 5.07 5.32 -11.34
N GLN A 37 6.01 4.46 -11.71
CA GLN A 37 6.31 3.24 -10.99
C GLN A 37 7.65 3.38 -10.26
N ALA A 38 7.72 2.83 -9.05
CA ALA A 38 8.97 2.69 -8.33
C ALA A 38 9.02 1.34 -7.62
N SER A 39 10.21 0.75 -7.54
CA SER A 39 10.43 -0.46 -6.76
C SER A 39 10.40 -0.12 -5.26
N PRO A 40 9.46 -0.69 -4.48
CA PRO A 40 9.41 -0.43 -3.04
C PRO A 40 10.72 -0.77 -2.31
N GLY A 41 11.34 -1.89 -2.64
CA GLY A 41 12.61 -2.31 -2.04
C GLY A 41 13.73 -1.31 -2.30
N LYS A 42 13.97 -0.97 -3.58
CA LYS A 42 15.01 0.02 -3.95
C LYS A 42 14.76 1.39 -3.33
N THR A 43 13.49 1.81 -3.25
CA THR A 43 13.12 3.09 -2.62
C THR A 43 13.41 3.08 -1.12
N LEU A 44 13.05 2.01 -0.41
CA LEU A 44 13.36 1.86 1.01
C LEU A 44 14.87 1.83 1.27
N ASP A 45 15.65 1.12 0.44
CA ASP A 45 17.10 1.09 0.55
C ASP A 45 17.71 2.49 0.36
N LEU A 46 17.20 3.26 -0.59
CA LEU A 46 17.64 4.66 -0.80
C LEU A 46 17.30 5.54 0.40
N ILE A 47 16.07 5.47 0.92
CA ILE A 47 15.64 6.24 2.10
C ILE A 47 16.51 5.88 3.30
N ARG A 48 16.78 4.58 3.50
CA ARG A 48 17.67 4.10 4.58
C ARG A 48 19.08 4.61 4.41
N TYR A 49 19.63 4.57 3.20
CA TYR A 49 20.95 5.10 2.90
C TYR A 49 21.04 6.61 3.22
N ILE A 50 20.09 7.40 2.71
CA ILE A 50 20.03 8.84 2.97
C ILE A 50 19.88 9.11 4.48
N GLY A 51 19.00 8.40 5.17
CA GLY A 51 18.81 8.52 6.62
C GLY A 51 20.09 8.29 7.40
N LYS A 52 20.89 7.29 7.03
CA LYS A 52 22.21 7.02 7.65
C LYS A 52 23.20 8.15 7.40
N GLN A 53 23.24 8.74 6.19
CA GLN A 53 24.12 9.87 5.89
C GLN A 53 23.81 11.10 6.76
N HIS A 54 22.57 11.23 7.23
CA HIS A 54 22.11 12.27 8.15
C HIS A 54 22.11 11.85 9.63
N GLY A 55 22.86 10.81 10.00
CA GLY A 55 23.03 10.36 11.39
C GLY A 55 21.90 9.47 11.92
N GLY A 56 20.96 9.07 11.07
CA GLY A 56 19.88 8.13 11.43
C GLY A 56 20.41 6.72 11.66
N THR A 57 19.83 6.00 12.61
CA THR A 57 20.10 4.59 12.88
C THR A 57 18.88 3.75 12.60
N VAL A 58 19.05 2.64 11.86
CA VAL A 58 18.00 1.65 11.64
C VAL A 58 18.36 0.37 12.40
N LEU A 59 17.52 -0.02 13.32
CA LEU A 59 17.64 -1.26 14.09
C LEU A 59 16.83 -2.35 13.39
N GLU A 60 17.48 -3.08 12.51
CA GLU A 60 16.86 -4.20 11.78
C GLU A 60 16.59 -5.38 12.72
N GLN A 61 15.63 -6.25 12.36
CA GLN A 61 15.28 -7.44 13.13
C GLN A 61 14.99 -7.13 14.61
N THR A 62 14.42 -5.95 14.86
CA THR A 62 14.14 -5.46 16.20
C THR A 62 12.64 -5.14 16.28
N ARG A 63 11.96 -5.86 17.17
CA ARG A 63 10.51 -5.72 17.39
C ARG A 63 10.24 -4.85 18.60
N VAL A 64 9.38 -3.84 18.45
CA VAL A 64 8.79 -3.13 19.59
C VAL A 64 7.85 -4.09 20.33
N VAL A 65 8.07 -4.27 21.62
CA VAL A 65 7.33 -5.20 22.47
C VAL A 65 6.37 -4.44 23.38
N ASP A 66 6.84 -3.32 23.91
CA ASP A 66 6.03 -2.49 24.78
C ASP A 66 6.39 -1.02 24.67
N LEU A 67 5.47 -0.17 25.10
CA LEU A 67 5.59 1.28 25.06
C LEU A 67 4.78 1.88 26.21
N HIS A 68 5.38 2.78 26.98
CA HIS A 68 4.66 3.61 27.93
C HIS A 68 5.25 5.01 27.98
N LYS A 69 4.49 5.95 28.52
CA LYS A 69 4.91 7.35 28.74
C LYS A 69 4.89 7.65 30.22
N GLN A 70 5.97 8.28 30.70
CA GLN A 70 6.07 8.78 32.06
C GLN A 70 6.54 10.25 32.02
N GLY A 71 5.68 11.16 32.44
CA GLY A 71 5.91 12.60 32.22
C GLY A 71 6.04 12.89 30.72
N ASP A 72 7.15 13.55 30.32
CA ASP A 72 7.43 13.88 28.92
C ASP A 72 8.30 12.84 28.21
N THR A 73 8.59 11.71 28.86
CA THR A 73 9.49 10.70 28.31
C THR A 73 8.73 9.44 27.91
N TYR A 74 8.97 8.97 26.69
CA TYR A 74 8.53 7.68 26.20
C TYR A 74 9.60 6.63 26.49
N TYR A 75 9.18 5.46 26.94
CA TYR A 75 10.02 4.29 27.17
C TYR A 75 9.55 3.18 26.22
N ILE A 76 10.45 2.70 25.38
CA ILE A 76 10.17 1.76 24.31
C ILE A 76 10.96 0.50 24.58
N LEU A 77 10.27 -0.59 24.92
CA LEU A 77 10.86 -1.91 25.09
C LEU A 77 10.93 -2.61 23.73
N VAL A 78 12.10 -3.05 23.35
CA VAL A 78 12.33 -3.80 22.12
C VAL A 78 12.96 -5.16 22.38
N LEU A 79 12.73 -6.09 21.47
CA LEU A 79 13.35 -7.42 21.40
C LEU A 79 14.13 -7.53 20.09
N ASN A 80 15.44 -7.76 20.16
CA ASN A 80 16.30 -7.91 19.00
C ASN A 80 16.35 -9.37 18.50
N HIS A 81 17.06 -9.62 17.40
CA HIS A 81 17.23 -10.96 16.80
C HIS A 81 18.01 -11.97 17.68
N LYS A 82 18.72 -11.48 18.70
CA LYS A 82 19.43 -12.30 19.67
C LYS A 82 18.57 -12.65 20.90
N HIS A 83 17.28 -12.32 20.83
CA HIS A 83 16.33 -12.45 21.95
C HIS A 83 16.70 -11.63 23.20
N GLU A 84 17.43 -10.52 23.02
CA GLU A 84 17.76 -9.59 24.09
C GLU A 84 16.73 -8.47 24.13
N TYR A 85 16.26 -8.16 25.35
CA TYR A 85 15.41 -7.01 25.61
C TYR A 85 16.27 -5.77 25.83
N ARG A 86 15.85 -4.64 25.24
CA ARG A 86 16.44 -3.33 25.49
C ARG A 86 15.35 -2.28 25.62
N THR A 87 15.58 -1.29 26.49
CA THR A 87 14.69 -0.14 26.63
C THR A 87 15.38 1.11 26.09
N TYR A 88 14.69 1.82 25.24
CA TYR A 88 15.09 3.13 24.75
C TYR A 88 14.17 4.18 25.39
N SER A 89 14.73 5.36 25.70
CA SER A 89 13.97 6.51 26.18
C SER A 89 14.12 7.69 25.25
N THR A 90 13.04 8.42 25.03
CA THR A 90 13.02 9.60 24.15
C THR A 90 11.91 10.56 24.54
N LYS A 91 12.08 11.85 24.23
CA LYS A 91 11.03 12.86 24.37
C LYS A 91 10.13 12.97 23.12
N LEU A 92 10.60 12.51 21.99
CA LEU A 92 9.84 12.49 20.74
C LEU A 92 9.73 11.04 20.26
N PHE A 93 8.49 10.59 20.06
CA PHE A 93 8.18 9.26 19.57
C PHE A 93 7.22 9.36 18.37
N ILE A 94 7.42 8.53 17.35
CA ILE A 94 6.53 8.43 16.21
C ILE A 94 6.11 6.99 16.05
N ASN A 95 4.82 6.71 16.23
CA ASN A 95 4.21 5.42 15.96
C ASN A 95 3.90 5.30 14.46
N ALA A 96 4.76 4.59 13.73
CA ALA A 96 4.58 4.23 12.33
C ALA A 96 4.53 2.71 12.15
N LEU A 97 3.94 1.98 13.11
CA LEU A 97 3.98 0.52 13.22
C LEU A 97 2.94 -0.20 12.35
N GLY A 98 2.35 0.50 11.38
CA GLY A 98 1.43 -0.10 10.39
C GLY A 98 0.24 -0.79 11.09
N ASN A 99 0.04 -2.07 10.80
CA ASN A 99 -1.07 -2.85 11.33
C ASN A 99 -1.04 -3.07 12.86
N ASN A 100 0.11 -2.93 13.50
CA ASN A 100 0.24 -2.97 14.96
C ASN A 100 0.08 -1.59 15.62
N GLY A 101 0.04 -0.53 14.82
CA GLY A 101 0.06 0.85 15.33
C GLY A 101 -1.12 1.20 16.22
N ALA A 102 -2.31 0.66 15.97
CA ALA A 102 -3.50 0.89 16.79
C ALA A 102 -3.35 0.34 18.20
N GLU A 103 -2.74 -0.84 18.36
CA GLU A 103 -2.45 -1.42 19.68
C GLU A 103 -1.51 -0.52 20.49
N PHE A 104 -0.41 -0.07 19.86
CA PHE A 104 0.55 0.80 20.53
C PHE A 104 0.02 2.22 20.78
N ALA A 105 -0.89 2.73 19.95
CA ALA A 105 -1.60 3.98 20.22
C ALA A 105 -2.47 3.85 21.49
N ARG A 106 -3.17 2.72 21.67
CA ARG A 106 -4.00 2.44 22.85
C ARG A 106 -3.17 2.39 24.13
N LYS A 107 -1.94 1.86 24.10
CA LYS A 107 -1.02 1.89 25.24
C LYS A 107 -0.66 3.32 25.69
N LEU A 108 -0.81 4.30 24.79
CA LEU A 108 -0.64 5.73 25.09
C LEU A 108 -1.98 6.45 25.39
N GLY A 109 -3.08 5.71 25.49
CA GLY A 109 -4.41 6.25 25.76
C GLY A 109 -5.15 6.80 24.55
N TYR A 110 -4.72 6.43 23.31
CA TYR A 110 -5.34 6.92 22.07
C TYR A 110 -6.16 5.81 21.38
N GLU A 111 -7.48 5.99 21.36
CA GLU A 111 -8.38 5.13 20.60
C GLU A 111 -8.46 5.60 19.14
N THR A 112 -7.96 4.81 18.24
CA THR A 112 -7.83 5.19 16.81
C THR A 112 -8.99 4.73 15.94
N GLY A 113 -9.68 3.67 16.34
CA GLY A 113 -10.68 2.98 15.52
C GLY A 113 -10.11 2.29 14.29
N LEU A 114 -8.78 2.21 14.16
CA LEU A 114 -8.13 1.55 13.04
C LEU A 114 -8.15 0.03 13.21
N TYR A 115 -8.30 -0.66 12.07
CA TYR A 115 -8.24 -2.11 12.01
C TYR A 115 -7.50 -2.58 10.74
N PRO A 116 -6.81 -3.73 10.80
CA PRO A 116 -6.16 -4.29 9.62
C PRO A 116 -7.18 -5.03 8.73
N VAL A 117 -7.00 -4.89 7.42
CA VAL A 117 -7.74 -5.64 6.39
C VAL A 117 -6.75 -6.40 5.54
N LYS A 118 -6.94 -7.72 5.40
CA LYS A 118 -6.04 -8.57 4.64
C LYS A 118 -6.22 -8.38 3.13
N HIS A 119 -5.14 -8.06 2.45
CA HIS A 119 -5.05 -8.04 0.99
C HIS A 119 -4.17 -9.16 0.50
N GLN A 120 -4.50 -9.72 -0.67
CA GLN A 120 -3.76 -10.82 -1.28
C GLN A 120 -3.15 -10.36 -2.60
N ALA A 121 -1.91 -10.76 -2.84
CA ALA A 121 -1.13 -10.37 -4.00
C ALA A 121 -0.43 -11.58 -4.63
N PHE A 122 -0.10 -11.46 -5.91
CA PHE A 122 0.64 -12.45 -6.67
C PHE A 122 1.70 -11.81 -7.55
N ILE A 123 2.65 -12.62 -7.98
CA ILE A 123 3.55 -12.33 -9.10
C ILE A 123 3.60 -13.54 -10.04
N THR A 124 3.51 -13.29 -11.34
CA THR A 124 3.56 -14.35 -12.35
C THR A 124 5.00 -14.79 -12.63
N LYS A 125 5.16 -15.88 -13.39
CA LYS A 125 6.43 -16.19 -14.04
C LYS A 125 6.81 -15.10 -15.04
N ARG A 126 8.10 -15.07 -15.45
CA ARG A 126 8.60 -14.13 -16.45
C ARG A 126 7.96 -14.38 -17.80
N MET A 127 7.70 -13.31 -18.54
CA MET A 127 7.11 -13.33 -19.86
C MET A 127 7.55 -12.11 -20.70
N PRO A 128 7.31 -12.08 -22.00
CA PRO A 128 7.51 -10.89 -22.81
C PRO A 128 6.66 -9.71 -22.35
N LEU A 129 7.06 -8.50 -22.72
CA LEU A 129 6.28 -7.30 -22.45
C LEU A 129 5.01 -7.30 -23.32
N LEU A 130 3.89 -6.91 -22.74
CA LEU A 130 2.56 -7.02 -23.34
C LEU A 130 1.86 -5.67 -23.53
N GLY A 131 2.50 -4.58 -23.17
CA GLY A 131 1.96 -3.25 -23.38
C GLY A 131 2.16 -2.74 -24.81
N LYS A 132 1.65 -1.56 -25.08
CA LYS A 132 1.73 -0.90 -26.39
C LYS A 132 3.19 -0.71 -26.82
N ASP A 133 3.47 -0.93 -28.10
CA ASP A 133 4.78 -0.72 -28.72
C ASP A 133 5.94 -1.48 -28.03
N GLY A 134 5.66 -2.68 -27.48
CA GLY A 134 6.65 -3.51 -26.80
C GLY A 134 7.05 -3.01 -25.41
N ASN A 135 6.31 -2.08 -24.84
CA ASN A 135 6.48 -1.62 -23.46
C ASN A 135 5.85 -2.59 -22.47
N ALA A 136 6.08 -2.36 -21.18
CA ALA A 136 5.35 -3.06 -20.12
C ALA A 136 3.87 -2.64 -20.14
N LEU A 137 2.99 -3.59 -19.82
CA LEU A 137 1.58 -3.29 -19.64
C LEU A 137 1.41 -2.36 -18.43
N ASP A 138 0.73 -1.26 -18.65
CA ASP A 138 0.38 -0.29 -17.61
C ASP A 138 -0.46 -0.94 -16.50
N MET A 139 -0.61 -0.24 -15.38
CA MET A 139 -1.50 -0.72 -14.33
C MET A 139 -2.94 -0.73 -14.82
N LEU A 140 -3.52 -1.92 -14.85
CA LEU A 140 -4.93 -2.15 -15.11
C LEU A 140 -5.66 -2.33 -13.78
N ILE A 141 -6.80 -1.67 -13.63
CA ILE A 141 -7.65 -1.74 -12.44
C ILE A 141 -9.08 -2.08 -12.88
N ASP A 142 -9.51 -3.28 -12.54
CA ASP A 142 -10.90 -3.71 -12.70
C ASP A 142 -11.66 -3.54 -11.38
N ARG A 143 -12.64 -2.68 -11.37
CA ARG A 143 -13.44 -2.36 -10.18
C ARG A 143 -14.77 -3.11 -10.12
N ARG A 144 -14.97 -4.10 -10.93
CA ARG A 144 -16.14 -5.00 -10.78
C ARG A 144 -16.01 -5.81 -9.49
N LYS A 145 -17.14 -6.18 -8.95
CA LYS A 145 -17.18 -7.09 -7.79
C LYS A 145 -17.01 -8.53 -8.26
N TYR A 146 -16.12 -9.26 -7.62
CA TYR A 146 -15.84 -10.67 -7.88
C TYR A 146 -15.98 -11.46 -6.59
N LYS A 147 -17.11 -12.10 -6.34
CA LYS A 147 -17.34 -12.85 -5.09
C LYS A 147 -16.96 -12.01 -3.85
N SER A 148 -15.88 -12.39 -3.17
CA SER A 148 -15.37 -11.72 -1.98
C SER A 148 -14.49 -10.49 -2.26
N PHE A 149 -14.29 -10.12 -3.55
CA PHE A 149 -13.38 -9.03 -3.92
C PHE A 149 -14.12 -7.86 -4.61
N SER A 150 -13.69 -6.64 -4.31
CA SER A 150 -14.25 -5.41 -4.87
C SER A 150 -13.47 -4.87 -6.07
N ALA A 151 -12.26 -5.36 -6.28
CA ALA A 151 -11.43 -5.00 -7.42
C ALA A 151 -10.32 -6.03 -7.61
N VAL A 152 -9.86 -6.16 -8.87
CA VAL A 152 -8.63 -6.84 -9.24
C VAL A 152 -7.78 -5.86 -10.02
N TYR A 153 -6.49 -5.78 -9.73
CA TYR A 153 -5.57 -4.87 -10.40
C TYR A 153 -4.17 -5.45 -10.49
N GLY A 154 -3.41 -4.95 -11.43
CA GLY A 154 -2.01 -5.32 -11.59
C GLY A 154 -1.32 -4.56 -12.70
N GLN A 155 -0.01 -4.70 -12.74
CA GLN A 155 0.87 -4.05 -13.69
C GLN A 155 1.99 -5.00 -14.10
N GLN A 156 2.57 -4.77 -15.25
CA GLN A 156 3.74 -5.52 -15.69
C GLN A 156 5.03 -4.81 -15.29
N LEU A 157 5.99 -5.56 -14.79
CA LEU A 157 7.32 -5.05 -14.43
C LEU A 157 8.19 -4.94 -15.69
N THR A 158 8.81 -3.79 -15.89
CA THR A 158 9.57 -3.46 -17.09
C THR A 158 10.83 -4.31 -17.27
N ASP A 159 11.48 -4.71 -16.17
CA ASP A 159 12.76 -5.42 -16.17
C ASP A 159 12.62 -6.95 -16.26
N THR A 160 11.47 -7.50 -15.92
CA THR A 160 11.28 -8.95 -15.88
C THR A 160 10.10 -9.45 -16.70
N GLY A 161 9.22 -8.55 -17.14
CA GLY A 161 7.97 -8.88 -17.81
C GLY A 161 6.90 -9.51 -16.91
N GLN A 162 7.20 -9.76 -15.64
CA GLN A 162 6.27 -10.37 -14.69
C GLN A 162 5.10 -9.43 -14.38
N ILE A 163 3.92 -9.98 -14.24
CA ILE A 163 2.77 -9.22 -13.73
C ILE A 163 2.73 -9.37 -12.22
N ILE A 164 2.74 -8.25 -11.52
CA ILE A 164 2.40 -8.17 -10.10
C ILE A 164 0.97 -7.65 -9.96
N GLY A 165 0.15 -8.35 -9.18
CA GLY A 165 -1.26 -7.99 -9.02
C GLY A 165 -1.79 -8.29 -7.64
N CYS A 166 -2.98 -7.77 -7.39
CA CYS A 166 -3.67 -7.85 -6.10
C CYS A 166 -5.17 -7.91 -6.34
N ALA A 167 -5.91 -8.48 -5.39
CA ALA A 167 -7.35 -8.35 -5.30
C ALA A 167 -7.73 -7.70 -3.97
N SER A 168 -8.53 -6.65 -4.04
CA SER A 168 -9.03 -5.95 -2.86
C SER A 168 -10.25 -6.68 -2.30
N PRO A 169 -10.26 -7.11 -1.03
CA PRO A 169 -11.43 -7.73 -0.43
C PRO A 169 -12.58 -6.72 -0.31
N LEU A 170 -13.81 -7.22 -0.32
CA LEU A 170 -14.99 -6.41 -0.02
C LEU A 170 -14.98 -5.97 1.45
N THR A 171 -14.82 -6.96 2.32
CA THR A 171 -14.65 -6.77 3.77
C THR A 171 -13.89 -7.98 4.29
N ASP A 172 -12.73 -7.76 4.87
CA ASP A 172 -11.97 -8.83 5.52
C ASP A 172 -11.16 -8.25 6.69
N PRO A 173 -11.84 -7.65 7.70
CA PRO A 173 -11.16 -7.15 8.88
C PRO A 173 -10.50 -8.30 9.64
N GLN A 174 -9.27 -8.10 10.07
CA GLN A 174 -8.47 -9.10 10.75
C GLN A 174 -7.87 -8.52 12.02
N GLU A 175 -7.54 -9.38 12.97
CA GLU A 175 -6.66 -8.98 14.06
C GLU A 175 -5.21 -8.89 13.56
N ALA A 176 -4.52 -7.84 13.96
CA ALA A 176 -3.12 -7.62 13.59
C ALA A 176 -2.25 -8.84 13.96
N GLY A 177 -1.42 -9.25 13.01
CA GLY A 177 -0.52 -10.41 13.18
C GLY A 177 -1.19 -11.78 13.07
N LYS A 178 -2.52 -11.85 12.86
CA LYS A 178 -3.24 -13.10 12.70
C LYS A 178 -3.70 -13.30 11.26
N ASN A 179 -3.78 -14.57 10.86
CA ASN A 179 -4.37 -15.03 9.61
C ASN A 179 -3.85 -14.37 8.32
N LEU A 180 -2.54 -14.43 8.09
CA LEU A 180 -1.96 -14.13 6.77
C LEU A 180 -2.09 -15.30 5.77
N LYS A 181 -2.92 -16.29 6.07
CA LYS A 181 -3.21 -17.37 5.12
C LYS A 181 -3.93 -16.80 3.90
N ILE A 182 -3.47 -17.24 2.73
CA ILE A 182 -4.04 -16.89 1.45
C ILE A 182 -5.22 -17.82 1.18
N ASN A 183 -6.34 -17.29 0.74
CA ASN A 183 -7.38 -18.09 0.10
C ASN A 183 -6.94 -18.36 -1.35
N THR A 184 -6.06 -19.34 -1.52
CA THR A 184 -5.42 -19.60 -2.81
C THR A 184 -6.40 -19.99 -3.90
N GLU A 185 -7.44 -20.75 -3.59
CA GLU A 185 -8.42 -21.22 -4.57
C GLU A 185 -9.22 -20.03 -5.12
N GLU A 186 -9.92 -19.31 -4.27
CA GLU A 186 -10.75 -18.19 -4.71
C GLU A 186 -9.93 -17.03 -5.27
N PHE A 187 -8.88 -16.62 -4.58
CA PHE A 187 -8.06 -15.47 -4.97
C PHE A 187 -7.36 -15.70 -6.31
N LEU A 188 -6.66 -16.83 -6.45
CA LEU A 188 -5.89 -17.10 -7.67
C LEU A 188 -6.81 -17.41 -8.86
N GLN A 189 -7.94 -18.07 -8.63
CA GLN A 189 -8.91 -18.30 -9.68
C GLN A 189 -9.43 -16.96 -10.22
N ILE A 190 -9.90 -16.06 -9.35
CA ILE A 190 -10.42 -14.75 -9.76
C ILE A 190 -9.34 -13.91 -10.44
N ALA A 191 -8.13 -13.87 -9.88
CA ALA A 191 -7.02 -13.16 -10.50
C ALA A 191 -6.72 -13.72 -11.90
N ALA A 192 -6.63 -15.03 -12.06
CA ALA A 192 -6.39 -15.64 -13.35
C ALA A 192 -7.52 -15.36 -14.35
N GLU A 193 -8.78 -15.53 -13.95
CA GLU A 193 -9.94 -15.25 -14.80
C GLU A 193 -9.91 -13.81 -15.34
N VAL A 194 -9.72 -12.84 -14.46
CA VAL A 194 -9.72 -11.42 -14.85
C VAL A 194 -8.56 -11.08 -15.79
N PHE A 195 -7.35 -11.54 -15.49
CA PHE A 195 -6.18 -11.25 -16.32
C PHE A 195 -6.23 -11.98 -17.66
N ILE A 196 -6.74 -13.21 -17.73
CA ILE A 196 -6.93 -13.95 -18.97
C ILE A 196 -8.06 -13.33 -19.80
N ASP A 197 -9.11 -12.84 -19.17
CA ASP A 197 -10.17 -12.09 -19.86
C ASP A 197 -9.62 -10.84 -20.52
N TRP A 198 -8.73 -10.12 -19.88
CA TRP A 198 -8.07 -8.96 -20.47
C TRP A 198 -7.12 -9.34 -21.61
N ILE A 199 -6.24 -10.31 -21.35
CA ILE A 199 -5.15 -10.71 -22.23
C ILE A 199 -5.09 -12.23 -22.29
N PRO A 200 -5.73 -12.88 -23.30
CA PRO A 200 -5.83 -14.34 -23.40
C PRO A 200 -4.47 -15.07 -23.42
N GLN A 201 -3.42 -14.40 -23.88
CA GLN A 201 -2.06 -14.96 -23.87
C GLN A 201 -1.52 -15.26 -22.47
N LEU A 202 -2.16 -14.74 -21.44
CA LEU A 202 -1.81 -15.07 -20.06
C LEU A 202 -2.29 -16.45 -19.62
N ALA A 203 -3.17 -17.09 -20.38
CA ALA A 203 -3.53 -18.49 -20.19
C ALA A 203 -2.25 -19.36 -20.30
N GLY A 204 -1.89 -20.08 -19.26
CA GLY A 204 -0.68 -20.88 -19.21
C GLY A 204 0.54 -20.17 -18.59
N VAL A 205 0.47 -18.89 -18.30
CA VAL A 205 1.49 -18.21 -17.48
C VAL A 205 1.19 -18.47 -16.01
N GLY A 206 1.98 -19.31 -15.38
CA GLY A 206 1.76 -19.67 -13.97
C GLY A 206 2.16 -18.55 -12.99
N PHE A 207 1.67 -18.64 -11.76
CA PHE A 207 2.15 -17.81 -10.66
C PHE A 207 3.52 -18.30 -10.17
N GLN A 208 4.41 -17.37 -9.84
CA GLN A 208 5.71 -17.65 -9.24
C GLN A 208 5.63 -17.56 -7.72
N ALA A 209 4.91 -16.56 -7.19
CA ALA A 209 4.71 -16.40 -5.77
C ALA A 209 3.35 -15.74 -5.48
N VAL A 210 2.83 -16.04 -4.30
CA VAL A 210 1.58 -15.48 -3.78
C VAL A 210 1.81 -15.15 -2.31
N TRP A 211 1.32 -14.00 -1.85
CA TRP A 211 1.44 -13.58 -0.46
C TRP A 211 0.24 -12.74 -0.03
N SER A 212 0.16 -12.46 1.25
CA SER A 212 -0.81 -11.51 1.79
C SER A 212 -0.16 -10.51 2.72
N GLY A 213 -0.82 -9.38 2.91
CA GLY A 213 -0.41 -8.32 3.82
C GLY A 213 -1.62 -7.57 4.35
N TYR A 214 -1.39 -6.63 5.24
CA TYR A 214 -2.46 -5.83 5.82
C TYR A 214 -2.45 -4.40 5.28
N TYR A 215 -3.64 -3.92 4.89
CA TYR A 215 -3.95 -2.50 4.84
C TYR A 215 -4.56 -2.10 6.17
N VAL A 216 -4.38 -0.87 6.58
CA VAL A 216 -4.91 -0.35 7.85
C VAL A 216 -6.01 0.65 7.54
N GLU A 217 -7.23 0.26 7.87
CA GLU A 217 -8.47 0.98 7.57
C GLU A 217 -9.11 1.57 8.86
N PRO A 218 -10.09 2.46 8.80
CA PRO A 218 -10.73 2.99 7.59
C PRO A 218 -10.18 4.35 7.15
N ARG A 219 -9.27 4.98 7.89
CA ARG A 219 -8.83 6.36 7.65
C ARG A 219 -7.34 6.57 7.91
N TYR A 220 -6.80 7.66 7.39
CA TYR A 220 -5.49 8.16 7.76
C TYR A 220 -5.53 8.79 9.15
N ILE A 221 -4.50 8.56 9.97
CA ILE A 221 -4.26 9.27 11.23
C ILE A 221 -2.81 9.74 11.22
N ILE A 222 -2.63 11.02 10.92
CA ILE A 222 -1.31 11.67 10.86
C ILE A 222 -1.34 12.83 11.86
N ASP A 223 -0.85 12.55 13.07
CA ASP A 223 -0.95 13.46 14.20
C ASP A 223 0.42 13.70 14.85
N PRO A 224 1.13 14.78 14.45
CA PRO A 224 2.44 15.10 15.02
C PRO A 224 2.40 15.37 16.53
N GLN A 225 1.30 15.92 17.07
CA GLN A 225 1.19 16.25 18.49
C GLN A 225 1.11 15.00 19.35
N ARG A 226 0.49 13.93 18.83
CA ARG A 226 0.34 12.64 19.50
C ARG A 226 1.37 11.60 19.07
N GLY A 227 2.25 11.94 18.14
CA GLY A 227 3.24 11.01 17.63
C GLY A 227 2.64 9.88 16.79
N LEU A 228 1.57 10.12 16.01
CA LEU A 228 0.89 9.09 15.23
C LEU A 228 1.11 9.30 13.72
N PHE A 229 1.48 8.22 13.02
CA PHE A 229 1.58 8.14 11.57
C PHE A 229 1.01 6.79 11.11
N LEU A 230 -0.31 6.68 11.04
CA LEU A 230 -1.05 5.42 10.91
C LEU A 230 -2.13 5.48 9.83
N GLY A 231 -2.73 4.32 9.53
CA GLY A 231 -3.94 4.25 8.70
C GLY A 231 -3.69 4.54 7.22
N MET A 232 -2.58 4.10 6.65
CA MET A 232 -2.18 4.45 5.28
C MET A 232 -2.99 3.74 4.18
N ARG A 233 -3.96 2.89 4.51
CA ARG A 233 -5.00 2.32 3.62
C ARG A 233 -4.48 1.73 2.31
N GLY A 234 -3.33 1.22 2.17
CA GLY A 234 -2.75 0.78 0.90
C GLY A 234 -2.06 1.88 0.08
N HIS A 235 -2.14 3.13 0.50
CA HIS A 235 -1.45 4.25 -0.15
C HIS A 235 -0.11 4.61 0.52
N GLY A 236 0.34 3.79 1.47
CA GLY A 236 1.53 4.09 2.28
C GLY A 236 2.77 4.38 1.45
N PHE A 237 3.05 3.55 0.44
CA PHE A 237 4.23 3.74 -0.39
C PHE A 237 4.19 5.07 -1.18
N MET A 238 3.07 5.39 -1.81
CA MET A 238 2.95 6.58 -2.65
C MET A 238 2.83 7.90 -1.86
N LEU A 239 2.27 7.87 -0.65
CA LEU A 239 1.98 9.08 0.14
C LEU A 239 2.96 9.33 1.28
N SER A 240 3.66 8.30 1.78
CA SER A 240 4.46 8.40 3.00
C SER A 240 5.54 9.47 2.96
N GLN A 241 6.19 9.67 1.83
CA GLN A 241 7.27 10.66 1.71
C GLN A 241 6.72 12.09 1.81
N TYR A 242 5.62 12.38 1.09
CA TYR A 242 5.00 13.69 1.14
C TYR A 242 4.37 13.98 2.51
N LEU A 243 3.60 13.03 3.04
CA LEU A 243 3.01 13.17 4.37
C LEU A 243 4.07 13.19 5.47
N GLY A 244 5.17 12.44 5.32
CA GLY A 244 6.33 12.49 6.21
C GLY A 244 7.00 13.86 6.23
N LYS A 245 7.14 14.49 5.06
CA LYS A 245 7.63 15.88 4.98
C LYS A 245 6.71 16.83 5.73
N LEU A 246 5.41 16.78 5.48
CA LEU A 246 4.43 17.64 6.17
C LEU A 246 4.42 17.38 7.69
N TYR A 247 4.61 16.13 8.10
CA TYR A 247 4.74 15.76 9.51
C TYR A 247 5.93 16.47 10.19
N VAL A 248 7.09 16.43 9.56
CA VAL A 248 8.30 17.10 10.05
C VAL A 248 8.15 18.62 10.01
N ASP A 249 7.55 19.18 8.96
CA ASP A 249 7.26 20.61 8.87
C ASP A 249 6.35 21.07 10.03
N ALA A 250 5.31 20.29 10.35
CA ALA A 250 4.42 20.57 11.48
C ALA A 250 5.16 20.49 12.84
N LEU A 251 6.00 19.47 13.05
CA LEU A 251 6.84 19.36 14.25
C LEU A 251 7.82 20.55 14.40
N SER A 252 8.26 21.08 13.29
CA SER A 252 9.18 22.24 13.25
C SER A 252 8.46 23.60 13.35
N GLY A 253 7.13 23.61 13.58
CA GLY A 253 6.34 24.83 13.67
C GLY A 253 6.08 25.54 12.32
N LYS A 254 6.40 24.90 11.19
CA LYS A 254 6.11 25.44 9.87
C LYS A 254 4.62 25.33 9.52
N LYS A 255 4.17 26.23 8.65
CA LYS A 255 2.80 26.17 8.14
C LYS A 255 2.61 24.93 7.27
N VAL A 256 1.56 24.16 7.57
CA VAL A 256 1.11 23.02 6.77
C VAL A 256 -0.27 23.28 6.18
N PRO A 257 -0.64 22.64 5.07
CA PRO A 257 -1.98 22.76 4.48
C PRO A 257 -3.09 22.35 5.45
N ASP A 258 -4.26 22.94 5.30
CA ASP A 258 -5.40 22.67 6.20
C ASP A 258 -5.87 21.22 6.13
N TYR A 259 -5.84 20.60 4.94
CA TYR A 259 -6.20 19.17 4.80
C TYR A 259 -5.28 18.25 5.64
N PHE A 260 -3.99 18.62 5.83
CA PHE A 260 -3.08 17.84 6.66
C PHE A 260 -3.53 17.84 8.13
N ARG A 261 -4.05 18.97 8.63
CA ARG A 261 -4.56 19.08 9.99
C ARG A 261 -5.82 18.22 10.22
N GLN A 262 -6.61 17.99 9.17
CA GLN A 262 -7.79 17.11 9.22
C GLN A 262 -7.42 15.62 9.38
N LEU A 263 -6.16 15.25 9.15
CA LEU A 263 -5.66 13.89 9.36
C LEU A 263 -5.33 13.58 10.82
N ALA A 264 -5.35 14.57 11.72
CA ALA A 264 -5.14 14.34 13.15
C ALA A 264 -6.21 13.41 13.74
N LEU A 265 -5.91 12.80 14.87
CA LEU A 265 -6.80 11.81 15.52
C LEU A 265 -8.23 12.33 15.73
N ASP A 266 -8.36 13.57 16.17
CA ASP A 266 -9.64 14.26 16.40
C ASP A 266 -10.19 14.94 15.12
N GLY A 267 -9.47 14.86 14.01
CA GLY A 267 -9.90 15.39 12.72
C GLY A 267 -11.01 14.53 12.11
N GLN A 268 -11.80 15.14 11.23
CA GLN A 268 -12.88 14.42 10.53
C GLN A 268 -12.37 13.39 9.52
N GLY A 269 -11.06 13.35 9.29
CA GLY A 269 -10.44 12.57 8.21
C GLY A 269 -10.73 13.17 6.84
N LEU A 270 -9.92 12.81 5.84
CA LEU A 270 -10.26 13.11 4.45
C LEU A 270 -11.16 11.98 3.92
N SER A 271 -12.30 12.36 3.34
CA SER A 271 -13.12 11.42 2.58
C SER A 271 -12.37 10.99 1.30
N GLU A 272 -12.71 9.84 0.73
CA GLU A 272 -12.13 9.41 -0.56
C GLU A 272 -12.30 10.45 -1.67
N SER A 273 -13.32 11.32 -1.57
CA SER A 273 -13.56 12.41 -2.51
C SER A 273 -12.51 13.54 -2.45
N ALA A 274 -11.73 13.64 -1.38
CA ALA A 274 -10.69 14.66 -1.27
C ALA A 274 -9.43 14.37 -2.12
N PHE A 275 -9.33 13.15 -2.67
CA PHE A 275 -8.23 12.72 -3.55
C PHE A 275 -8.69 12.50 -5.01
N LYS A 276 -9.92 12.89 -5.33
CA LYS A 276 -10.47 12.82 -6.68
C LYS A 276 -10.23 14.10 -7.47
#